data_0b3145224702d835157155d3596725fc
#
_entry.id   0b3145224702d835157155d3596725fc
#
_cell.length_a   1.000
_cell.length_b   1.000
_cell.length_c   1.000
_cell.angle_alpha   90.00
_cell.angle_beta   90.00
_cell.angle_gamma   90.00
#
_symmetry.space_group_name_H-M   'P 1'
#
loop_
_entity.id
_entity.type
_entity.pdbx_description
1 polymer ?
#
loop_
_entity_poly.entity_id
_entity_poly.type
_entity_poly.pdbx_seq_one_letter_code
_entity_poly.pdbx_strand_id
1 'polypeptide(L)'
;MSQISTNEFKQGLKIVLDKSPCEIIEHEFHKPGKGQAVMRIKYRDLLSNRVLEKTFKTGESVEKAEISSKEMQFLYQQDNKVILMDTTNYEQFECDQSKIEKQVVWMKEGASYEIIFWEDTLITVEIDNFVDISVKDTDPGLKGDTATNTFKPAILENGIEIKVPLFISPGDFISVDTRSMESVSYTHLRAHETR
;
A
#
# COMPACT_ATOMS: atom_id res chain seq x y z
N MET A 1 -6.26 23.14 -14.32
CA MET A 1 -6.22 21.70 -14.67
C MET A 1 -5.41 21.57 -15.95
N SER A 2 -4.30 20.87 -15.93
CA SER A 2 -3.45 20.70 -17.11
C SER A 2 -3.94 19.49 -17.93
N GLN A 3 -4.08 19.68 -19.24
CA GLN A 3 -4.44 18.61 -20.16
C GLN A 3 -3.19 17.97 -20.77
N ILE A 4 -3.24 16.67 -20.96
CA ILE A 4 -2.18 15.87 -21.54
C ILE A 4 -2.73 15.19 -22.80
N SER A 5 -1.99 15.31 -23.92
CA SER A 5 -2.30 14.62 -25.15
C SER A 5 -1.93 13.13 -25.05
N THR A 6 -2.66 12.30 -25.80
CA THR A 6 -2.36 10.86 -25.92
C THR A 6 -0.94 10.56 -26.40
N ASN A 7 -0.28 11.50 -27.09
CA ASN A 7 1.12 11.33 -27.51
C ASN A 7 2.13 11.44 -26.36
N GLU A 8 1.70 11.97 -25.22
CA GLU A 8 2.53 12.15 -24.01
C GLU A 8 2.32 11.02 -23.00
N PHE A 9 1.49 10.04 -23.32
CA PHE A 9 1.22 8.91 -22.45
C PHE A 9 2.48 8.09 -22.23
N LYS A 10 2.77 7.83 -20.96
CA LYS A 10 3.88 6.99 -20.51
C LYS A 10 3.50 6.25 -19.25
N GLN A 11 4.19 5.16 -18.98
CA GLN A 11 4.03 4.41 -17.74
C GLN A 11 4.28 5.30 -16.51
N GLY A 12 3.45 5.16 -15.49
CA GLY A 12 3.49 5.96 -14.26
C GLY A 12 2.80 7.32 -14.36
N LEU A 13 2.34 7.73 -15.55
CA LEU A 13 1.61 8.98 -15.71
C LEU A 13 0.23 8.88 -15.02
N LYS A 14 -0.09 9.91 -14.24
CA LYS A 14 -1.36 9.98 -13.52
C LYS A 14 -2.33 10.91 -14.26
N ILE A 15 -3.47 10.38 -14.61
CA ILE A 15 -4.51 11.05 -15.41
C ILE A 15 -5.88 10.85 -14.76
N VAL A 16 -6.84 11.71 -15.09
CA VAL A 16 -8.23 11.57 -14.64
C VAL A 16 -9.02 10.86 -15.72
N LEU A 17 -9.63 9.73 -15.39
CA LEU A 17 -10.56 9.00 -16.25
C LEU A 17 -11.84 8.74 -15.49
N ASP A 18 -12.96 9.05 -16.13
CA ASP A 18 -14.30 8.82 -15.58
C ASP A 18 -14.46 9.37 -14.14
N LYS A 19 -13.85 10.55 -13.88
CA LYS A 19 -13.81 11.26 -12.58
C LYS A 19 -13.03 10.51 -11.49
N SER A 20 -12.09 9.64 -11.86
CA SER A 20 -11.22 8.94 -10.93
C SER A 20 -9.75 9.16 -11.32
N PRO A 21 -8.84 9.32 -10.34
CA PRO A 21 -7.41 9.38 -10.60
C PRO A 21 -6.91 7.98 -10.99
N CYS A 22 -6.21 7.91 -12.11
CA CYS A 22 -5.73 6.66 -12.68
C CYS A 22 -4.24 6.75 -13.00
N GLU A 23 -3.52 5.66 -12.82
CA GLU A 23 -2.12 5.54 -13.21
C GLU A 23 -1.97 4.65 -14.46
N ILE A 24 -1.29 5.13 -15.48
CA ILE A 24 -0.99 4.34 -16.67
C ILE A 24 0.07 3.28 -16.31
N ILE A 25 -0.29 2.00 -16.44
CA ILE A 25 0.61 0.86 -16.22
C ILE A 25 1.36 0.52 -17.51
N GLU A 26 0.65 0.48 -18.63
CA GLU A 26 1.17 0.14 -19.94
C GLU A 26 0.51 1.04 -20.99
N HIS A 27 1.23 1.33 -22.07
CA HIS A 27 0.68 2.04 -23.22
C HIS A 27 1.21 1.43 -24.52
N GLU A 28 0.36 1.37 -25.52
CA GLU A 28 0.68 0.84 -26.85
C GLU A 28 0.10 1.74 -27.92
N PHE A 29 0.97 2.19 -28.82
CA PHE A 29 0.54 2.93 -30.00
C PHE A 29 0.30 1.94 -31.15
N HIS A 30 -0.93 1.88 -31.62
CA HIS A 30 -1.32 1.03 -32.75
C HIS A 30 -1.72 1.88 -33.96
N LYS A 31 -1.01 1.70 -35.07
CA LYS A 31 -1.30 2.33 -36.35
C LYS A 31 -1.64 1.26 -37.38
N PRO A 32 -2.94 0.96 -37.58
CA PRO A 32 -3.35 0.00 -38.60
C PRO A 32 -3.01 0.52 -40.01
N GLY A 33 -2.78 -0.40 -40.95
CA GLY A 33 -2.48 -0.03 -42.33
C GLY A 33 -3.63 0.72 -43.06
N LYS A 34 -4.85 0.53 -42.61
CA LYS A 34 -6.06 1.31 -42.98
C LYS A 34 -6.79 1.68 -41.70
N GLY A 35 -7.05 2.97 -41.50
CA GLY A 35 -7.78 3.49 -40.34
C GLY A 35 -6.99 4.51 -39.52
N GLN A 36 -7.65 5.06 -38.49
CA GLN A 36 -7.05 6.04 -37.58
C GLN A 36 -6.11 5.35 -36.57
N ALA A 37 -4.99 5.98 -36.33
CA ALA A 37 -4.09 5.52 -35.27
C ALA A 37 -4.75 5.68 -33.88
N VAL A 38 -4.51 4.73 -33.00
CA VAL A 38 -5.06 4.69 -31.65
C VAL A 38 -3.97 4.46 -30.61
N MET A 39 -4.19 4.98 -29.42
CA MET A 39 -3.41 4.72 -28.24
C MET A 39 -4.22 3.83 -27.31
N ARG A 40 -3.75 2.63 -27.05
CA ARG A 40 -4.33 1.72 -26.05
C ARG A 40 -3.51 1.86 -24.76
N ILE A 41 -4.22 2.00 -23.65
CA ILE A 41 -3.59 2.02 -22.33
C ILE A 41 -4.20 0.96 -21.42
N LYS A 42 -3.36 0.41 -20.55
CA LYS A 42 -3.76 -0.34 -19.38
C LYS A 42 -3.48 0.55 -18.17
N TYR A 43 -4.46 0.76 -17.34
CA TYR A 43 -4.36 1.69 -16.23
C TYR A 43 -4.95 1.12 -14.96
N ARG A 44 -4.46 1.61 -13.83
CA ARG A 44 -4.98 1.30 -12.50
C ARG A 44 -5.77 2.51 -12.00
N ASP A 45 -7.02 2.29 -11.66
CA ASP A 45 -7.80 3.25 -10.88
C ASP A 45 -7.26 3.30 -9.45
N LEU A 46 -6.84 4.47 -8.99
CA LEU A 46 -6.14 4.61 -7.70
C LEU A 46 -7.09 4.57 -6.50
N LEU A 47 -8.38 4.80 -6.69
CA LEU A 47 -9.39 4.72 -5.62
C LEU A 47 -9.90 3.29 -5.43
N SER A 48 -10.15 2.56 -6.53
CA SER A 48 -10.69 1.20 -6.49
C SER A 48 -9.63 0.10 -6.61
N ASN A 49 -8.39 0.46 -6.94
CA ASN A 49 -7.27 -0.46 -7.25
C ASN A 49 -7.53 -1.42 -8.42
N ARG A 50 -8.57 -1.17 -9.23
CA ARG A 50 -8.89 -1.99 -10.39
C ARG A 50 -7.99 -1.66 -11.57
N VAL A 51 -7.58 -2.70 -12.28
CA VAL A 51 -6.82 -2.58 -13.53
C VAL A 51 -7.79 -2.72 -14.70
N LEU A 52 -7.80 -1.70 -15.57
CA LEU A 52 -8.72 -1.57 -16.71
C LEU A 52 -7.94 -1.20 -17.97
N GLU A 53 -8.59 -1.32 -19.13
CA GLU A 53 -8.03 -0.91 -20.41
C GLU A 53 -8.93 0.13 -21.08
N LYS A 54 -8.32 1.08 -21.76
CA LYS A 54 -9.04 2.10 -22.56
C LYS A 54 -8.25 2.41 -23.82
N THR A 55 -8.98 2.67 -24.91
CA THR A 55 -8.40 3.03 -26.20
C THR A 55 -8.82 4.46 -26.53
N PHE A 56 -7.84 5.27 -26.90
CA PHE A 56 -8.01 6.66 -27.32
C PHE A 56 -7.68 6.83 -28.79
N LYS A 57 -8.33 7.75 -29.44
CA LYS A 57 -7.90 8.21 -30.77
C LYS A 57 -6.66 9.08 -30.63
N THR A 58 -5.77 9.03 -31.60
CA THR A 58 -4.61 9.93 -31.60
C THR A 58 -5.09 11.38 -31.65
N GLY A 59 -4.53 12.21 -30.74
CA GLY A 59 -4.88 13.63 -30.61
C GLY A 59 -5.99 13.92 -29.58
N GLU A 60 -6.59 12.92 -28.96
CA GLU A 60 -7.42 13.14 -27.78
C GLU A 60 -6.55 13.63 -26.60
N SER A 61 -7.18 14.39 -25.72
CA SER A 61 -6.53 14.87 -24.49
C SER A 61 -7.32 14.43 -23.27
N VAL A 62 -6.60 14.18 -22.19
CA VAL A 62 -7.16 13.85 -20.88
C VAL A 62 -6.60 14.82 -19.85
N GLU A 63 -7.29 14.96 -18.75
CA GLU A 63 -6.83 15.77 -17.61
C GLU A 63 -5.73 15.05 -16.85
N LYS A 64 -4.71 15.79 -16.44
CA LYS A 64 -3.68 15.28 -15.53
C LYS A 64 -4.22 15.20 -14.10
N ALA A 65 -4.08 14.06 -13.45
CA ALA A 65 -4.39 13.95 -12.03
C ALA A 65 -3.26 14.57 -11.20
N GLU A 66 -3.59 15.59 -10.41
CA GLU A 66 -2.66 16.22 -9.49
C GLU A 66 -2.67 15.44 -8.17
N ILE A 67 -1.65 14.62 -7.98
CA ILE A 67 -1.44 13.84 -6.77
C ILE A 67 -0.49 14.62 -5.87
N SER A 68 -0.87 14.78 -4.62
CA SER A 68 -0.05 15.39 -3.57
C SER A 68 0.22 14.39 -2.46
N SER A 69 1.32 14.58 -1.74
CA SER A 69 1.60 13.85 -0.51
C SER A 69 1.71 14.81 0.67
N LYS A 70 1.28 14.34 1.84
CA LYS A 70 1.40 15.05 3.11
C LYS A 70 1.89 14.09 4.19
N GLU A 71 2.80 14.57 5.02
CA GLU A 71 3.19 13.83 6.22
C GLU A 71 2.15 14.06 7.31
N MET A 72 1.50 12.99 7.75
CA MET A 72 0.47 13.06 8.79
C MET A 72 0.76 12.03 9.88
N GLN A 73 0.48 12.42 11.12
CA GLN A 73 0.59 11.54 12.28
C GLN A 73 -0.70 10.73 12.44
N PHE A 74 -0.59 9.42 12.61
CA PHE A 74 -1.72 8.59 12.99
C PHE A 74 -2.00 8.76 14.48
N LEU A 75 -3.17 9.28 14.83
CA LEU A 75 -3.54 9.53 16.21
C LEU A 75 -4.18 8.29 16.85
N TYR A 76 -5.30 7.84 16.29
CA TYR A 76 -6.05 6.68 16.77
C TYR A 76 -7.07 6.21 15.75
N GLN A 77 -7.64 5.05 16.05
CA GLN A 77 -8.76 4.49 15.30
C GLN A 77 -10.00 4.38 16.21
N GLN A 78 -11.15 4.79 15.70
CA GLN A 78 -12.43 4.71 16.40
C GLN A 78 -13.57 4.48 15.40
N ASP A 79 -14.47 3.55 15.69
CA ASP A 79 -15.73 3.31 14.94
C ASP A 79 -15.57 3.23 13.42
N ASN A 80 -14.63 2.42 12.93
CA ASN A 80 -14.25 2.31 11.52
C ASN A 80 -13.68 3.59 10.88
N LYS A 81 -13.26 4.54 11.68
CA LYS A 81 -12.60 5.77 11.26
C LYS A 81 -11.14 5.76 11.70
N VAL A 82 -10.30 6.29 10.87
CA VAL A 82 -8.88 6.54 11.15
C VAL A 82 -8.70 8.04 11.25
N ILE A 83 -8.13 8.50 12.36
CA ILE A 83 -7.87 9.91 12.61
C ILE A 83 -6.38 10.18 12.42
N LEU A 84 -6.12 11.06 11.47
CA LEU A 84 -4.78 11.53 11.12
C LEU A 84 -4.65 13.01 11.47
N MET A 85 -3.45 13.48 11.74
CA MET A 85 -3.18 14.88 12.01
C MET A 85 -2.02 15.36 11.12
N ASP A 86 -2.24 16.42 10.39
CA ASP A 86 -1.20 17.06 9.59
C ASP A 86 -0.11 17.60 10.52
N THR A 87 1.14 17.21 10.31
CA THR A 87 2.27 17.59 11.17
C THR A 87 2.66 19.06 11.04
N THR A 88 2.16 19.77 10.01
CA THR A 88 2.50 21.16 9.73
C THR A 88 1.52 22.14 10.34
N ASN A 89 0.22 21.91 10.20
CA ASN A 89 -0.84 22.83 10.64
C ASN A 89 -1.69 22.28 11.79
N TYR A 90 -1.45 21.02 12.20
CA TYR A 90 -2.16 20.30 13.27
C TYR A 90 -3.66 20.10 13.01
N GLU A 91 -4.10 20.24 11.77
CA GLU A 91 -5.47 19.92 11.38
C GLU A 91 -5.70 18.43 11.38
N GLN A 92 -6.83 18.00 11.93
CA GLN A 92 -7.22 16.60 11.94
C GLN A 92 -7.98 16.26 10.67
N PHE A 93 -7.65 15.11 10.12
CA PHE A 93 -8.29 14.51 8.95
C PHE A 93 -8.86 13.16 9.33
N GLU A 94 -10.13 12.95 9.02
CA GLU A 94 -10.83 11.70 9.28
C GLU A 94 -11.05 10.94 7.97
N CYS A 95 -10.70 9.67 7.92
CA CYS A 95 -11.00 8.81 6.78
C CYS A 95 -11.63 7.49 7.21
N ASP A 96 -12.40 6.88 6.31
CA ASP A 96 -12.93 5.54 6.52
C ASP A 96 -11.80 4.51 6.47
N GLN A 97 -11.74 3.64 7.47
CA GLN A 97 -10.77 2.56 7.57
C GLN A 97 -10.76 1.68 6.31
N SER A 98 -11.92 1.45 5.70
CA SER A 98 -12.05 0.62 4.50
C SER A 98 -11.20 1.10 3.31
N LYS A 99 -10.85 2.39 3.26
CA LYS A 99 -9.99 2.95 2.22
C LYS A 99 -8.53 2.56 2.38
N ILE A 100 -8.08 2.30 3.61
CA ILE A 100 -6.69 1.98 3.96
C ILE A 100 -6.59 0.72 4.82
N GLU A 101 -7.53 -0.22 4.66
CA GLU A 101 -7.63 -1.44 5.47
C GLU A 101 -6.32 -2.24 5.51
N LYS A 102 -5.62 -2.33 4.37
CA LYS A 102 -4.35 -3.06 4.26
C LYS A 102 -3.18 -2.33 4.92
N GLN A 103 -3.26 -1.01 5.01
CA GLN A 103 -2.21 -0.15 5.56
C GLN A 103 -2.38 0.05 7.06
N VAL A 104 -3.62 0.28 7.51
CA VAL A 104 -3.90 0.64 8.91
C VAL A 104 -3.42 -0.41 9.91
N VAL A 105 -3.41 -1.68 9.53
CA VAL A 105 -2.92 -2.78 10.38
C VAL A 105 -1.42 -2.69 10.69
N TRP A 106 -0.66 -1.95 9.88
CA TRP A 106 0.78 -1.70 10.08
C TRP A 106 1.07 -0.35 10.73
N MET A 107 0.03 0.50 10.85
CA MET A 107 0.20 1.83 11.43
C MET A 107 0.26 1.76 12.95
N LYS A 108 1.15 2.55 13.54
CA LYS A 108 1.29 2.68 15.00
C LYS A 108 0.80 4.06 15.42
N GLU A 109 0.02 4.14 16.49
CA GLU A 109 -0.42 5.41 17.06
C GLU A 109 0.78 6.27 17.45
N GLY A 110 0.70 7.55 17.11
CA GLY A 110 1.76 8.52 17.32
C GLY A 110 2.86 8.54 16.26
N ALA A 111 2.91 7.57 15.33
CA ALA A 111 3.87 7.57 14.22
C ALA A 111 3.37 8.40 13.04
N SER A 112 4.31 8.96 12.26
CA SER A 112 4.02 9.74 11.06
C SER A 112 4.15 8.87 9.81
N TYR A 113 3.28 9.13 8.83
CA TYR A 113 3.20 8.44 7.56
C TYR A 113 3.00 9.42 6.41
N GLU A 114 3.49 9.08 5.24
CA GLU A 114 3.21 9.82 4.02
C GLU A 114 1.84 9.40 3.47
N ILE A 115 0.91 10.36 3.42
CA ILE A 115 -0.46 10.15 2.96
C ILE A 115 -0.59 10.74 1.56
N ILE A 116 -1.08 9.93 0.63
CA ILE A 116 -1.26 10.31 -0.76
C ILE A 116 -2.69 10.76 -1.00
N PHE A 117 -2.82 11.97 -1.53
CA PHE A 117 -4.09 12.61 -1.85
C PHE A 117 -4.23 12.88 -3.35
N TRP A 118 -5.44 12.80 -3.81
CA TRP A 118 -5.90 13.41 -5.05
C TRP A 118 -6.94 14.46 -4.69
N GLU A 119 -6.62 15.73 -4.95
CA GLU A 119 -7.37 16.84 -4.38
C GLU A 119 -7.48 16.70 -2.85
N ASP A 120 -8.71 16.63 -2.31
CA ASP A 120 -8.96 16.41 -0.88
C ASP A 120 -9.31 14.95 -0.54
N THR A 121 -9.18 14.04 -1.52
CA THR A 121 -9.52 12.63 -1.32
C THR A 121 -8.27 11.82 -1.03
N LEU A 122 -8.26 11.11 0.10
CA LEU A 122 -7.20 10.18 0.45
C LEU A 122 -7.23 8.99 -0.52
N ILE A 123 -6.09 8.69 -1.16
CA ILE A 123 -5.89 7.54 -2.03
C ILE A 123 -5.32 6.37 -1.25
N THR A 124 -4.20 6.59 -0.58
CA THR A 124 -3.48 5.54 0.16
C THR A 124 -2.55 6.15 1.21
N VAL A 125 -2.04 5.30 2.08
CA VAL A 125 -0.96 5.58 3.03
C VAL A 125 0.28 4.82 2.58
N GLU A 126 1.43 5.47 2.53
CA GLU A 126 2.70 4.79 2.30
C GLU A 126 3.19 4.14 3.59
N ILE A 127 3.32 2.82 3.56
CA ILE A 127 3.87 2.02 4.65
C ILE A 127 5.22 1.48 4.20
N ASP A 128 6.17 1.44 5.11
CA ASP A 128 7.46 0.81 4.86
C ASP A 128 7.28 -0.62 4.33
N ASN A 129 8.06 -0.98 3.32
CA ASN A 129 8.01 -2.32 2.75
C ASN A 129 8.33 -3.41 3.78
N PHE A 130 9.15 -3.07 4.78
CA PHE A 130 9.54 -3.97 5.86
C PHE A 130 9.26 -3.32 7.20
N VAL A 131 8.52 -4.02 8.05
CA VAL A 131 8.17 -3.58 9.40
C VAL A 131 8.66 -4.61 10.41
N ASP A 132 9.38 -4.14 11.41
CA ASP A 132 9.79 -4.96 12.54
C ASP A 132 8.66 -4.99 13.57
N ILE A 133 8.20 -6.20 13.89
CA ILE A 133 7.06 -6.42 14.77
C ILE A 133 7.27 -7.65 15.63
N SER A 134 6.77 -7.62 16.88
CA SER A 134 6.86 -8.75 17.77
C SER A 134 5.82 -9.83 17.49
N VAL A 135 6.19 -11.07 17.71
CA VAL A 135 5.31 -12.22 17.70
C VAL A 135 4.56 -12.28 19.03
N LYS A 136 3.24 -12.13 18.98
CA LYS A 136 2.37 -12.18 20.15
C LYS A 136 2.14 -13.62 20.61
N ASP A 137 1.87 -14.51 19.66
CA ASP A 137 1.57 -15.93 19.94
C ASP A 137 1.95 -16.82 18.75
N THR A 138 2.35 -18.06 19.06
CA THR A 138 2.65 -19.07 18.03
C THR A 138 2.63 -20.46 18.66
N ASP A 139 2.27 -21.46 17.87
CA ASP A 139 2.30 -22.86 18.34
C ASP A 139 3.70 -23.30 18.76
N PRO A 140 3.80 -24.12 19.81
CA PRO A 140 5.08 -24.74 20.15
C PRO A 140 5.54 -25.61 18.96
N GLY A 141 6.75 -25.34 18.46
CA GLY A 141 7.33 -26.14 17.37
C GLY A 141 7.55 -27.59 17.87
N LEU A 142 6.68 -28.50 17.45
CA LEU A 142 6.82 -29.91 17.82
C LEU A 142 8.06 -30.49 17.14
N LYS A 143 9.01 -30.96 17.94
CA LYS A 143 10.21 -31.74 17.53
C LYS A 143 9.81 -33.14 17.04
N GLY A 144 9.05 -33.25 15.97
CA GLY A 144 8.62 -34.58 15.50
C GLY A 144 8.14 -34.60 14.06
N ASP A 145 7.81 -33.46 13.50
CA ASP A 145 7.21 -33.38 12.15
C ASP A 145 8.16 -32.76 11.12
N THR A 146 9.42 -33.21 11.17
CA THR A 146 10.54 -32.61 10.41
C THR A 146 10.60 -32.99 8.94
N ALA A 147 9.59 -33.68 8.40
CA ALA A 147 9.68 -34.16 7.01
C ALA A 147 9.11 -33.21 5.96
N THR A 148 8.20 -32.26 6.30
CA THR A 148 7.54 -31.43 5.30
C THR A 148 7.19 -29.98 5.68
N ASN A 149 7.13 -29.63 6.97
CA ASN A 149 6.76 -28.27 7.38
C ASN A 149 7.95 -27.53 8.02
N THR A 150 8.51 -26.57 7.30
CA THR A 150 9.56 -25.67 7.80
C THR A 150 8.99 -24.43 8.50
N PHE A 151 7.69 -24.22 8.44
CA PHE A 151 6.97 -23.03 8.95
C PHE A 151 5.80 -23.44 9.84
N LYS A 152 5.44 -22.54 10.76
CA LYS A 152 4.27 -22.64 11.64
C LYS A 152 3.50 -21.31 11.64
N PRO A 153 2.18 -21.29 11.98
CA PRO A 153 1.42 -20.07 12.12
C PRO A 153 1.90 -19.28 13.35
N ALA A 154 1.89 -17.97 13.23
CA ALA A 154 2.16 -17.03 14.31
C ALA A 154 1.24 -15.82 14.22
N ILE A 155 0.78 -15.34 15.35
CA ILE A 155 -0.01 -14.12 15.49
C ILE A 155 0.94 -13.00 15.92
N LEU A 156 0.96 -11.93 15.15
CA LEU A 156 1.74 -10.74 15.44
C LEU A 156 1.03 -9.84 16.46
N GLU A 157 1.76 -8.88 17.01
CA GLU A 157 1.21 -7.92 18.00
C GLU A 157 0.03 -7.11 17.45
N ASN A 158 0.02 -6.82 16.15
CA ASN A 158 -1.09 -6.16 15.46
C ASN A 158 -2.26 -7.09 15.08
N GLY A 159 -2.21 -8.37 15.49
CA GLY A 159 -3.27 -9.36 15.25
C GLY A 159 -3.21 -10.04 13.89
N ILE A 160 -2.25 -9.74 13.03
CA ILE A 160 -2.08 -10.42 11.75
C ILE A 160 -1.49 -11.81 11.98
N GLU A 161 -2.04 -12.80 11.28
CA GLU A 161 -1.48 -14.16 11.23
C GLU A 161 -0.57 -14.31 10.01
N ILE A 162 0.65 -14.79 10.26
CA ILE A 162 1.64 -15.07 9.22
C ILE A 162 2.31 -16.43 9.48
N LYS A 163 3.07 -16.91 8.48
CA LYS A 163 3.91 -18.10 8.63
C LYS A 163 5.32 -17.71 9.04
N VAL A 164 5.82 -18.34 10.11
CA VAL A 164 7.18 -18.14 10.62
C VAL A 164 7.91 -19.47 10.73
N PRO A 165 9.24 -19.51 10.69
CA PRO A 165 10.02 -20.72 10.97
C PRO A 165 9.73 -21.32 12.34
N LEU A 166 9.96 -22.64 12.47
CA LEU A 166 9.65 -23.40 13.69
C LEU A 166 10.37 -22.92 14.95
N PHE A 167 11.55 -22.28 14.81
CA PHE A 167 12.35 -21.79 15.93
C PHE A 167 11.87 -20.48 16.55
N ILE A 168 10.97 -19.76 15.88
CA ILE A 168 10.42 -18.49 16.37
C ILE A 168 9.52 -18.75 17.59
N SER A 169 9.66 -17.90 18.60
CA SER A 169 8.93 -17.97 19.87
C SER A 169 8.11 -16.70 20.11
N PRO A 170 7.08 -16.75 20.96
CA PRO A 170 6.42 -15.53 21.42
C PRO A 170 7.40 -14.55 22.04
N GLY A 171 7.30 -13.26 21.68
CA GLY A 171 8.23 -12.20 22.10
C GLY A 171 9.41 -11.97 21.16
N ASP A 172 9.66 -12.86 20.20
CA ASP A 172 10.68 -12.59 19.17
C ASP A 172 10.25 -11.46 18.22
N PHE A 173 11.21 -10.65 17.78
CA PHE A 173 11.00 -9.64 16.74
C PHE A 173 11.37 -10.21 15.38
N ILE A 174 10.49 -9.96 14.42
CA ILE A 174 10.66 -10.39 13.03
C ILE A 174 10.43 -9.23 12.10
N SER A 175 11.15 -9.21 10.99
CA SER A 175 10.90 -8.27 9.89
C SER A 175 9.95 -8.90 8.89
N VAL A 176 8.86 -8.21 8.61
CA VAL A 176 7.78 -8.67 7.72
C VAL A 176 7.71 -7.78 6.51
N ASP A 177 7.66 -8.37 5.32
CA ASP A 177 7.32 -7.65 4.09
C ASP A 177 5.81 -7.37 4.08
N THR A 178 5.43 -6.11 4.20
CA THR A 178 4.03 -5.65 4.32
C THR A 178 3.20 -5.90 3.06
N ARG A 179 3.85 -6.15 1.91
CA ARG A 179 3.20 -6.41 0.60
C ARG A 179 2.83 -7.87 0.42
N SER A 180 3.75 -8.78 0.79
CA SER A 180 3.57 -10.24 0.67
C SER A 180 3.02 -10.88 1.93
N MET A 181 3.06 -10.18 3.07
CA MET A 181 2.74 -10.71 4.39
C MET A 181 3.63 -11.91 4.77
N GLU A 182 4.90 -11.89 4.35
CA GLU A 182 5.88 -12.93 4.64
C GLU A 182 6.98 -12.41 5.55
N SER A 183 7.44 -13.26 6.45
CA SER A 183 8.60 -12.94 7.29
C SER A 183 9.89 -13.09 6.47
N VAL A 184 10.73 -12.05 6.45
CA VAL A 184 11.94 -12.00 5.61
C VAL A 184 13.24 -12.09 6.40
N SER A 185 13.25 -11.64 7.65
CA SER A 185 14.41 -11.77 8.53
C SER A 185 14.01 -11.87 10.01
N TYR A 186 14.94 -12.36 10.82
CA TYR A 186 14.72 -12.61 12.25
C TYR A 186 15.83 -11.94 13.02
N THR A 187 15.46 -11.00 13.87
CA THR A 187 16.42 -10.33 14.75
C THR A 187 16.18 -10.82 16.16
N HIS A 188 17.13 -11.58 16.72
CA HIS A 188 17.18 -11.83 18.15
C HIS A 188 17.64 -10.55 18.86
N LEU A 189 16.73 -9.62 19.07
CA LEU A 189 16.95 -8.54 20.03
C LEU A 189 16.68 -9.14 21.42
N ARG A 190 17.73 -9.65 22.06
CA ARG A 190 17.70 -9.81 23.52
C ARG A 190 17.43 -8.43 24.09
N ALA A 191 16.34 -8.31 24.86
CA ALA A 191 16.08 -7.15 25.69
C ALA A 191 17.35 -6.81 26.45
N HIS A 192 17.95 -5.64 26.17
CA HIS A 192 18.97 -5.09 27.05
C HIS A 192 18.24 -4.72 28.34
N GLU A 193 18.39 -5.57 29.36
CA GLU A 193 18.20 -5.17 30.74
C GLU A 193 19.15 -3.98 30.98
N THR A 194 18.62 -2.79 31.01
CA THR A 194 19.29 -1.65 31.62
C THR A 194 19.29 -1.85 33.13
N ARG A 195 20.47 -2.06 33.65
CA ARG A 195 20.79 -2.09 35.08
C ARG A 195 20.92 -0.66 35.58
#